data_9120d1c60db2fc5c2d4b12709ab744c2
#
_entry.id   9120d1c60db2fc5c2d4b12709ab744c2
#
_cell.length_a   1.000
_cell.length_b   1.000
_cell.length_c   1.000
_cell.angle_alpha   90.00
_cell.angle_beta   90.00
_cell.angle_gamma   90.00
#
_symmetry.space_group_name_H-M   'P 1'
#
loop_
_entity.id
_entity.type
_entity.pdbx_description
1 polymer ?
#
loop_
_entity_poly.entity_id
_entity_poly.type
_entity_poly.pdbx_seq_one_letter_code
_entity_poly.pdbx_strand_id
1 'polypeptide(L)'
;MPKELKAKPMSASKISIAQLMQPEHANNLGNVHGGWIMKLVDEAGALACMRHAQRRVVTVAIDQMVFRQPIRIGDLVNLKAEVTYAGNTSMEAEVQVTAENPVTGESTHTNTAYLVYVAMDKTGNSAPVPPLFAETDEEKRRMQGARARQKHRLAQNNNE
;
A
#
# COMPACT_ATOMS: atom_id res chain seq x y z
N MET A 1 12.44 -23.72 -19.13
CA MET A 1 11.56 -23.84 -17.96
C MET A 1 11.59 -22.55 -17.15
N PRO A 2 10.46 -21.90 -16.93
CA PRO A 2 10.45 -20.76 -16.00
C PRO A 2 10.85 -21.26 -14.60
N LYS A 3 11.75 -20.55 -13.98
CA LYS A 3 12.18 -20.87 -12.62
C LYS A 3 10.99 -20.64 -11.69
N GLU A 4 10.56 -21.66 -11.00
CA GLU A 4 9.51 -21.55 -10.00
C GLU A 4 9.92 -20.54 -8.93
N LEU A 5 9.09 -19.51 -8.71
CA LEU A 5 9.39 -18.47 -7.74
C LEU A 5 9.07 -18.98 -6.33
N LYS A 6 10.04 -18.90 -5.46
CA LYS A 6 9.89 -19.33 -4.06
C LYS A 6 8.92 -18.39 -3.32
N ALA A 7 7.94 -18.98 -2.62
CA ALA A 7 7.01 -18.25 -1.79
C ALA A 7 7.72 -17.42 -0.71
N LYS A 8 7.18 -16.25 -0.42
CA LYS A 8 7.70 -15.33 0.60
C LYS A 8 6.64 -15.01 1.65
N PRO A 9 7.03 -14.82 2.91
CA PRO A 9 6.09 -14.42 3.95
C PRO A 9 5.68 -12.95 3.78
N MET A 10 4.47 -12.63 4.22
CA MET A 10 3.98 -11.25 4.24
C MET A 10 4.95 -10.31 4.95
N SER A 11 5.50 -10.75 6.08
CA SER A 11 6.42 -9.95 6.89
C SER A 11 7.66 -9.48 6.15
N ALA A 12 8.11 -10.21 5.13
CA ALA A 12 9.29 -9.84 4.33
C ALA A 12 9.04 -8.60 3.44
N SER A 13 7.79 -8.21 3.22
CA SER A 13 7.43 -7.04 2.40
C SER A 13 7.26 -5.75 3.19
N LYS A 14 7.34 -5.80 4.52
CA LYS A 14 7.07 -4.64 5.39
C LYS A 14 7.94 -3.43 5.05
N ILE A 15 7.28 -2.28 4.89
CA ILE A 15 7.88 -0.96 4.68
C ILE A 15 7.32 0.01 5.72
N SER A 16 8.18 0.88 6.21
CA SER A 16 7.79 2.04 7.04
C SER A 16 8.39 3.30 6.44
N ILE A 17 7.53 4.31 6.27
CA ILE A 17 7.94 5.66 5.86
C ILE A 17 7.45 6.63 6.92
N ALA A 18 8.27 7.62 7.25
CA ALA A 18 7.86 8.72 8.11
C ALA A 18 8.27 10.03 7.44
N GLN A 19 7.35 11.01 7.41
CA GLN A 19 7.63 12.33 6.87
C GLN A 19 6.97 13.42 7.71
N LEU A 20 7.74 14.42 8.07
CA LEU A 20 7.24 15.64 8.72
C LEU A 20 6.49 16.49 7.69
N MET A 21 5.29 16.91 8.03
CA MET A 21 4.48 17.75 7.15
C MET A 21 4.94 19.21 7.24
N GLN A 22 5.39 19.72 6.10
CA GLN A 22 5.94 21.06 5.93
C GLN A 22 4.91 22.01 5.32
N PRO A 23 5.10 23.34 5.38
CA PRO A 23 4.20 24.31 4.73
C PRO A 23 3.96 24.05 3.24
N GLU A 24 4.93 23.52 2.51
CA GLU A 24 4.79 23.15 1.09
C GLU A 24 3.76 22.05 0.83
N HIS A 25 3.38 21.28 1.85
CA HIS A 25 2.38 20.23 1.76
C HIS A 25 0.96 20.72 2.03
N ALA A 26 0.79 22.01 2.33
CA ALA A 26 -0.49 22.59 2.72
C ALA A 26 -1.42 22.83 1.53
N ASN A 27 -2.72 22.65 1.79
CA ASN A 27 -3.80 23.10 0.90
C ASN A 27 -4.22 24.55 1.26
N ASN A 28 -5.24 25.05 0.57
CA ASN A 28 -5.78 26.41 0.79
C ASN A 28 -6.37 26.63 2.20
N LEU A 29 -6.69 25.57 2.93
CA LEU A 29 -7.24 25.62 4.27
C LEU A 29 -6.18 25.53 5.38
N GLY A 30 -4.90 25.42 5.00
CA GLY A 30 -3.80 25.30 5.96
C GLY A 30 -3.59 23.88 6.51
N ASN A 31 -4.32 22.90 6.01
CA ASN A 31 -4.12 21.49 6.32
C ASN A 31 -3.25 20.84 5.24
N VAL A 32 -2.81 19.61 5.48
CA VAL A 32 -2.05 18.85 4.48
C VAL A 32 -2.95 18.50 3.30
N HIS A 33 -2.45 18.70 2.10
CA HIS A 33 -3.16 18.38 0.88
C HIS A 33 -3.37 16.87 0.77
N GLY A 34 -4.62 16.43 0.52
CA GLY A 34 -4.96 15.01 0.39
C GLY A 34 -4.15 14.29 -0.70
N GLY A 35 -3.87 14.99 -1.81
CA GLY A 35 -3.03 14.45 -2.87
C GLY A 35 -1.60 14.15 -2.43
N TRP A 36 -1.06 14.91 -1.47
CA TRP A 36 0.25 14.63 -0.90
C TRP A 36 0.24 13.30 -0.12
N ILE A 37 -0.78 13.07 0.68
CA ILE A 37 -0.94 11.81 1.40
C ILE A 37 -1.13 10.64 0.44
N MET A 38 -1.91 10.81 -0.62
CA MET A 38 -2.07 9.79 -1.66
C MET A 38 -0.74 9.45 -2.34
N LYS A 39 0.12 10.44 -2.60
CA LYS A 39 1.46 10.22 -3.14
C LYS A 39 2.30 9.34 -2.20
N LEU A 40 2.32 9.65 -0.91
CA LEU A 40 3.05 8.88 0.10
C LEU A 40 2.50 7.45 0.23
N VAL A 41 1.19 7.31 0.19
CA VAL A 41 0.52 6.00 0.23
C VAL A 41 0.93 5.15 -0.96
N ASP A 42 0.93 5.73 -2.16
CA ASP A 42 1.35 5.04 -3.38
C ASP A 42 2.83 4.64 -3.32
N GLU A 43 3.70 5.52 -2.85
CA GLU A 43 5.12 5.20 -2.66
C GLU A 43 5.32 4.04 -1.69
N ALA A 44 4.64 4.06 -0.54
CA ALA A 44 4.77 3.01 0.46
C ALA A 44 4.29 1.65 -0.06
N GLY A 45 3.13 1.64 -0.72
CA GLY A 45 2.58 0.42 -1.32
C GLY A 45 3.47 -0.13 -2.44
N ALA A 46 3.98 0.74 -3.29
CA ALA A 46 4.90 0.35 -4.37
C ALA A 46 6.19 -0.25 -3.81
N LEU A 47 6.76 0.34 -2.76
CA LEU A 47 7.98 -0.18 -2.12
C LEU A 47 7.75 -1.57 -1.52
N ALA A 48 6.62 -1.80 -0.85
CA ALA A 48 6.27 -3.12 -0.32
C ALA A 48 6.18 -4.17 -1.44
N CYS A 49 5.51 -3.83 -2.53
CA CYS A 49 5.37 -4.72 -3.69
C CYS A 49 6.70 -4.96 -4.41
N MET A 50 7.53 -3.93 -4.57
CA MET A 50 8.88 -4.08 -5.14
C MET A 50 9.76 -4.99 -4.27
N ARG A 51 9.67 -4.86 -2.96
CA ARG A 51 10.41 -5.71 -2.02
C ARG A 51 9.98 -7.17 -2.15
N HIS A 52 8.69 -7.43 -2.27
CA HIS A 52 8.17 -8.77 -2.46
C HIS A 52 8.57 -9.37 -3.82
N ALA A 53 8.31 -8.63 -4.89
CA ALA A 53 8.50 -9.11 -6.26
C ALA A 53 9.97 -9.09 -6.73
N GLN A 54 10.80 -8.23 -6.13
CA GLN A 54 12.16 -7.93 -6.59
C GLN A 54 12.17 -7.46 -8.07
N ARG A 55 11.16 -6.68 -8.42
CA ARG A 55 10.93 -6.11 -9.76
C ARG A 55 10.34 -4.72 -9.64
N ARG A 56 10.38 -3.97 -10.73
CA ARG A 56 9.60 -2.72 -10.85
C ARG A 56 8.12 -3.06 -10.84
N VAL A 57 7.32 -2.15 -10.33
CA VAL A 57 5.88 -2.29 -10.29
C VAL A 57 5.21 -1.03 -10.85
N VAL A 58 4.00 -1.18 -11.36
CA VAL A 58 3.13 -0.07 -11.75
C VAL A 58 1.85 -0.13 -10.94
N THR A 59 1.35 1.01 -10.53
CA THR A 59 0.07 1.17 -9.84
C THR A 59 -1.06 0.99 -10.85
N VAL A 60 -1.96 0.06 -10.61
CA VAL A 60 -3.09 -0.18 -11.53
C VAL A 60 -4.45 0.18 -10.91
N ALA A 61 -4.55 0.20 -9.59
CA ALA A 61 -5.78 0.60 -8.91
C ALA A 61 -5.48 1.08 -7.50
N ILE A 62 -6.27 2.04 -7.05
CA ILE A 62 -6.34 2.46 -5.66
C ILE A 62 -7.80 2.33 -5.24
N ASP A 63 -8.07 1.56 -4.19
CA ASP A 63 -9.39 1.48 -3.64
C ASP A 63 -9.78 2.80 -2.97
N GLN A 64 -11.05 2.98 -2.72
CA GLN A 64 -11.57 4.19 -2.11
C GLN A 64 -10.81 4.55 -0.82
N MET A 65 -10.24 5.75 -0.79
CA MET A 65 -9.64 6.34 0.41
C MET A 65 -10.58 7.39 1.00
N VAL A 66 -10.79 7.30 2.31
CA VAL A 66 -11.61 8.27 3.05
C VAL A 66 -10.71 9.00 4.04
N PHE A 67 -10.66 10.32 3.92
CA PHE A 67 -9.93 11.19 4.85
C PHE A 67 -10.88 11.63 5.97
N ARG A 68 -10.86 10.93 7.09
CA ARG A 68 -11.81 11.17 8.19
C ARG A 68 -11.42 12.35 9.07
N GLN A 69 -10.12 12.64 9.13
CA GLN A 69 -9.60 13.73 9.94
C GLN A 69 -8.51 14.47 9.17
N PRO A 70 -8.42 15.81 9.30
CA PRO A 70 -7.36 16.57 8.66
C PRO A 70 -6.00 16.25 9.30
N ILE A 71 -4.99 16.16 8.44
CA ILE A 71 -3.59 16.09 8.87
C ILE A 71 -3.06 17.52 8.84
N ARG A 72 -2.38 17.92 9.90
CA ARG A 72 -1.93 19.30 10.09
C ARG A 72 -0.46 19.46 9.71
N ILE A 73 -0.10 20.68 9.31
CA ILE A 73 1.30 21.06 9.15
C ILE A 73 1.99 20.93 10.52
N GLY A 74 3.17 20.33 10.55
CA GLY A 74 3.89 20.00 11.78
C GLY A 74 3.63 18.60 12.31
N ASP A 75 2.64 17.88 11.77
CA ASP A 75 2.43 16.48 12.10
C ASP A 75 3.50 15.59 11.44
N LEU A 76 3.87 14.51 12.13
CA LEU A 76 4.67 13.44 11.58
C LEU A 76 3.72 12.38 11.02
N VAL A 77 3.76 12.18 9.71
CA VAL A 77 2.95 11.14 9.06
C VAL A 77 3.77 9.86 8.97
N ASN A 78 3.22 8.78 9.53
CA ASN A 78 3.81 7.45 9.48
C ASN A 78 2.96 6.56 8.59
N LEU A 79 3.62 5.89 7.64
CA LEU A 79 2.96 4.96 6.72
C LEU A 79 3.62 3.59 6.89
N LYS A 80 2.79 2.57 7.13
CA LYS A 80 3.23 1.18 7.20
C LYS A 80 2.55 0.40 6.10
N ALA A 81 3.33 -0.21 5.23
CA ALA A 81 2.84 -0.98 4.11
C ALA A 81 3.31 -2.43 4.15
N GLU A 82 2.47 -3.32 3.66
CA GLU A 82 2.73 -4.75 3.59
C GLU A 82 1.92 -5.34 2.45
N VAL A 83 2.48 -6.31 1.74
CA VAL A 83 1.74 -7.06 0.71
C VAL A 83 0.75 -7.99 1.39
N THR A 84 -0.52 -7.93 0.99
CA THR A 84 -1.61 -8.71 1.54
C THR A 84 -2.17 -9.75 0.56
N TYR A 85 -1.83 -9.62 -0.72
CA TYR A 85 -2.23 -10.54 -1.77
C TYR A 85 -1.17 -10.60 -2.87
N ALA A 86 -0.92 -11.80 -3.37
CA ALA A 86 -0.12 -12.01 -4.58
C ALA A 86 -0.84 -12.99 -5.50
N GLY A 87 -1.13 -12.54 -6.71
CA GLY A 87 -1.65 -13.37 -7.80
C GLY A 87 -0.52 -13.86 -8.71
N ASN A 88 -0.80 -13.96 -10.00
CA ASN A 88 0.23 -14.36 -10.97
C ASN A 88 1.23 -13.22 -11.24
N THR A 89 0.74 -12.04 -11.60
CA THR A 89 1.56 -10.85 -11.89
C THR A 89 1.17 -9.64 -11.03
N SER A 90 0.07 -9.72 -10.31
CA SER A 90 -0.49 -8.63 -9.51
C SER A 90 -0.32 -8.87 -8.01
N MET A 91 -0.32 -7.76 -7.26
CA MET A 91 -0.21 -7.77 -5.81
C MET A 91 -1.13 -6.68 -5.25
N GLU A 92 -1.67 -6.92 -4.06
CA GLU A 92 -2.28 -5.86 -3.26
C GLU A 92 -1.32 -5.47 -2.13
N ALA A 93 -1.16 -4.18 -1.89
CA ALA A 93 -0.53 -3.66 -0.68
C ALA A 93 -1.58 -2.98 0.21
N GLU A 94 -1.52 -3.27 1.50
CA GLU A 94 -2.23 -2.51 2.52
C GLU A 94 -1.30 -1.44 3.06
N VAL A 95 -1.77 -0.20 3.11
CA VAL A 95 -1.02 0.93 3.67
C VAL A 95 -1.82 1.55 4.80
N GLN A 96 -1.26 1.54 5.99
CA GLN A 96 -1.84 2.19 7.16
C GLN A 96 -1.18 3.55 7.37
N VAL A 97 -1.99 4.60 7.49
CA VAL A 97 -1.53 5.97 7.69
C VAL A 97 -1.91 6.45 9.08
N THR A 98 -0.93 6.90 9.84
CA THR A 98 -1.12 7.54 11.14
C THR A 98 -0.49 8.93 11.12
N ALA A 99 -1.11 9.87 11.82
CA ALA A 99 -0.57 11.20 12.04
C ALA A 99 -0.23 11.36 13.53
N GLU A 100 0.99 11.80 13.80
CA GLU A 100 1.50 12.01 15.15
C GLU A 100 1.85 13.49 15.35
N ASN A 101 1.40 14.04 16.46
CA ASN A 101 1.94 15.33 16.91
C ASN A 101 3.25 15.05 17.66
N PRO A 102 4.42 15.41 17.10
CA PRO A 102 5.71 15.04 17.71
C PRO A 102 5.99 15.78 19.00
N VAL A 103 5.28 16.89 19.28
CA VAL A 103 5.42 17.66 20.51
C VAL A 103 4.66 17.05 21.66
N THR A 104 3.41 16.62 21.42
CA THR A 104 2.54 16.04 22.47
C THR A 104 2.62 14.51 22.52
N GLY A 105 3.09 13.87 21.46
CA GLY A 105 3.10 12.40 21.31
C GLY A 105 1.75 11.80 20.95
N GLU A 106 0.73 12.63 20.75
CA GLU A 106 -0.60 12.19 20.35
C GLU A 106 -0.57 11.60 18.94
N SER A 107 -1.09 10.39 18.76
CA SER A 107 -1.11 9.69 17.48
C SER A 107 -2.52 9.27 17.12
N THR A 108 -2.90 9.49 15.88
CA THR A 108 -4.22 9.16 15.35
C THR A 108 -4.10 8.36 14.06
N HIS A 109 -4.80 7.22 14.00
CA HIS A 109 -4.95 6.48 12.75
C HIS A 109 -5.90 7.26 11.83
N THR A 110 -5.40 7.70 10.67
CA THR A 110 -6.18 8.55 9.76
C THR A 110 -6.90 7.74 8.70
N ASN A 111 -6.24 6.76 8.10
CA ASN A 111 -6.87 5.87 7.13
C ASN A 111 -6.03 4.63 6.85
N THR A 112 -6.69 3.64 6.25
CA THR A 112 -6.06 2.46 5.65
C THR A 112 -6.41 2.44 4.17
N ALA A 113 -5.43 2.22 3.33
CA ALA A 113 -5.60 2.16 1.88
C ALA A 113 -5.19 0.80 1.34
N TYR A 114 -5.83 0.39 0.27
CA TYR A 114 -5.50 -0.82 -0.48
C TYR A 114 -5.22 -0.44 -1.92
N LEU A 115 -4.06 -0.84 -2.41
CA LEU A 115 -3.61 -0.51 -3.76
C LEU A 115 -3.20 -1.78 -4.49
N VAL A 116 -3.42 -1.81 -5.78
CA VAL A 116 -3.05 -2.95 -6.63
C VAL A 116 -1.92 -2.53 -7.56
N TYR A 117 -0.92 -3.38 -7.61
CA TYR A 117 0.28 -3.22 -8.44
C TYR A 117 0.50 -4.42 -9.33
N VAL A 118 1.07 -4.20 -10.49
CA VAL A 118 1.52 -5.25 -11.41
C VAL A 118 3.03 -5.17 -11.54
N ALA A 119 3.70 -6.32 -11.38
CA ALA A 119 5.14 -6.41 -11.57
C ALA A 119 5.48 -6.38 -13.06
N MET A 120 6.58 -5.70 -13.38
CA MET A 120 7.02 -5.48 -14.76
C MET A 120 8.43 -6.04 -14.97
N ASP A 121 8.66 -6.61 -16.14
CA ASP A 121 10.00 -6.98 -16.56
C ASP A 121 10.74 -5.77 -17.17
N LYS A 122 11.98 -6.00 -17.63
CA LYS A 122 12.83 -4.96 -18.22
C LYS A 122 12.31 -4.40 -19.54
N THR A 123 11.43 -5.15 -20.22
CA THR A 123 10.87 -4.77 -21.52
C THR A 123 9.49 -4.10 -21.38
N GLY A 124 8.98 -3.94 -20.17
CA GLY A 124 7.69 -3.32 -19.90
C GLY A 124 6.50 -4.26 -19.96
N ASN A 125 6.72 -5.57 -19.99
CA ASN A 125 5.67 -6.57 -19.90
C ASN A 125 5.42 -6.98 -18.46
N SER A 126 4.19 -7.41 -18.15
CA SER A 126 3.89 -7.96 -16.83
C SER A 126 4.74 -9.20 -16.56
N ALA A 127 5.15 -9.37 -15.31
CA ALA A 127 6.04 -10.45 -14.90
C ALA A 127 5.48 -11.19 -13.68
N PRO A 128 5.74 -12.50 -13.57
CA PRO A 128 5.29 -13.28 -12.43
C PRO A 128 5.88 -12.79 -11.11
N VAL A 129 5.09 -12.90 -10.05
CA VAL A 129 5.49 -12.57 -8.68
C VAL A 129 5.55 -13.82 -7.80
N PRO A 130 6.40 -13.84 -6.76
CA PRO A 130 6.43 -14.95 -5.82
C PRO A 130 5.08 -15.12 -5.12
N PRO A 131 4.68 -16.37 -4.84
CA PRO A 131 3.54 -16.60 -3.97
C PRO A 131 3.75 -15.99 -2.57
N LEU A 132 2.65 -15.63 -1.93
CA LEU A 132 2.63 -15.03 -0.61
C LEU A 132 2.07 -16.03 0.41
N PHE A 133 2.67 -16.10 1.60
CA PHE A 133 2.10 -16.87 2.70
C PHE A 133 2.04 -16.06 3.99
N ALA A 134 1.06 -16.39 4.82
CA ALA A 134 0.86 -15.82 6.14
C ALA A 134 1.49 -16.71 7.21
N GLU A 135 2.08 -16.09 8.24
CA GLU A 135 2.71 -16.79 9.37
C GLU A 135 1.86 -16.74 10.64
N THR A 136 0.98 -15.72 10.76
CA THR A 136 0.13 -15.50 11.94
C THR A 136 -1.34 -15.58 11.58
N ASP A 137 -2.20 -15.77 12.59
CA ASP A 137 -3.65 -15.77 12.39
C ASP A 137 -4.18 -14.41 11.93
N GLU A 138 -3.57 -13.33 12.40
CA GLU A 138 -3.89 -11.98 11.93
C GLU A 138 -3.55 -11.81 10.45
N GLU A 139 -2.37 -12.24 10.02
CA GLU A 139 -1.96 -12.21 8.62
C GLU A 139 -2.88 -13.06 7.74
N LYS A 140 -3.30 -14.23 8.22
CA LYS A 140 -4.27 -15.07 7.51
C LYS A 140 -5.59 -14.36 7.28
N ARG A 141 -6.11 -13.66 8.30
CA ARG A 141 -7.34 -12.86 8.18
C ARG A 141 -7.18 -11.73 7.16
N ARG A 142 -6.04 -11.05 7.18
CA ARG A 142 -5.75 -9.97 6.23
C ARG A 142 -5.63 -10.50 4.80
N MET A 143 -5.02 -11.64 4.60
CA MET A 143 -4.98 -12.31 3.28
C MET A 143 -6.37 -12.71 2.79
N GLN A 144 -7.23 -13.22 3.67
CA GLN A 144 -8.61 -13.56 3.31
C GLN A 144 -9.39 -12.32 2.89
N GLY A 145 -9.25 -11.22 3.62
CA GLY A 145 -9.83 -9.94 3.25
C GLY A 145 -9.32 -9.43 1.90
N ALA A 146 -8.03 -9.59 1.64
CA ALA A 146 -7.43 -9.21 0.36
C ALA A 146 -7.97 -10.03 -0.81
N ARG A 147 -8.16 -11.33 -0.63
CA ARG A 147 -8.77 -12.20 -1.64
C ARG A 147 -10.20 -11.78 -1.95
N ALA A 148 -10.98 -11.43 -0.92
CA ALA A 148 -12.35 -10.95 -1.11
C ALA A 148 -12.39 -9.62 -1.87
N ARG A 149 -11.49 -8.69 -1.56
CA ARG A 149 -11.35 -7.42 -2.30
C ARG A 149 -10.97 -7.66 -3.76
N GLN A 150 -10.02 -8.55 -4.01
CA GLN A 150 -9.60 -8.89 -5.37
C GLN A 150 -10.74 -9.49 -6.18
N LYS A 151 -11.50 -10.40 -5.59
CA LYS A 151 -12.68 -10.98 -6.23
C LYS A 151 -13.72 -9.92 -6.59
N HIS A 152 -13.94 -8.95 -5.69
CA HIS A 152 -14.86 -7.84 -5.92
C HIS A 152 -14.40 -6.94 -7.06
N ARG A 153 -13.10 -6.61 -7.13
CA ARG A 153 -12.52 -5.80 -8.21
C ARG A 153 -12.70 -6.46 -9.58
N LEU A 154 -12.45 -7.78 -9.66
CA LEU A 154 -12.63 -8.55 -10.90
C LEU A 154 -14.10 -8.60 -11.34
N ALA A 155 -15.04 -8.70 -10.40
CA ALA A 155 -16.46 -8.66 -10.69
C ALA A 155 -16.92 -7.30 -11.23
N GLN A 156 -16.34 -6.20 -10.73
CA GLN A 156 -16.62 -4.85 -11.23
C GLN A 156 -16.12 -4.66 -12.66
N ASN A 157 -14.91 -5.11 -12.97
CA ASN A 157 -14.32 -4.98 -14.29
C ASN A 157 -15.07 -5.74 -15.37
N ASN A 158 -15.78 -6.79 -15.02
CA ASN A 158 -16.59 -7.58 -15.97
C ASN A 158 -17.95 -6.92 -16.29
N ASN A 159 -18.31 -5.83 -15.60
CA ASN A 159 -19.56 -5.11 -15.79
C ASN A 159 -19.39 -3.80 -16.57
N GLU A 160 -18.17 -3.44 -16.99
CA GLU A 160 -17.83 -2.34 -17.88
C GLU A 160 -17.58 -2.85 -19.30
#